data_ddab2b911e97c5fce3f38700da962999
#
_entry.id   ddab2b911e97c5fce3f38700da962999
#
_cell.length_a   1.000
_cell.length_b   1.000
_cell.length_c   1.000
_cell.angle_alpha   90.00
_cell.angle_beta   90.00
_cell.angle_gamma   90.00
#
_symmetry.space_group_name_H-M   'P 1'
#
loop_
_entity.id
_entity.type
_entity.pdbx_description
1 polymer ?
#
loop_
_entity_poly.entity_id
_entity_poly.type
_entity_poly.pdbx_seq_one_letter_code
_entity_poly.pdbx_strand_id
1 'polypeptide(L)'
;MTVNLHPHARNRLAERGASEEEVILAVEAGERFEAKFGRVGFRRNVPFKKRWRGRRYKTKQVEAYAIRRYNGWLVISVVTRYF
;
A
#
# COMPACT_ATOMS: atom_id res chain seq x y z
N MET A 1 -17.68 2.13 -1.26
CA MET A 1 -16.52 1.82 -2.13
C MET A 1 -15.76 0.65 -1.57
N THR A 2 -15.45 -0.34 -2.42
CA THR A 2 -14.70 -1.51 -1.99
C THR A 2 -13.25 -1.41 -2.42
N VAL A 3 -12.36 -1.96 -1.59
CA VAL A 3 -10.94 -2.09 -1.91
C VAL A 3 -10.60 -3.58 -1.84
N ASN A 4 -10.23 -4.14 -2.97
CA ASN A 4 -9.81 -5.53 -3.05
C ASN A 4 -8.36 -5.60 -3.47
N LEU A 5 -7.66 -6.61 -3.00
CA LEU A 5 -6.27 -6.84 -3.40
C LEU A 5 -6.22 -7.99 -4.39
N HIS A 6 -5.53 -7.75 -5.49
CA HIS A 6 -5.22 -8.83 -6.42
C HIS A 6 -4.39 -9.89 -5.68
N PRO A 7 -4.63 -11.20 -5.94
CA PRO A 7 -3.87 -12.26 -5.25
C PRO A 7 -2.36 -12.08 -5.30
N HIS A 8 -1.84 -11.58 -6.40
CA HIS A 8 -0.41 -11.30 -6.53
C HIS A 8 0.07 -10.25 -5.52
N ALA A 9 -0.71 -9.19 -5.35
CA ALA A 9 -0.39 -8.16 -4.35
C ALA A 9 -0.50 -8.71 -2.94
N ARG A 10 -1.54 -9.47 -2.67
CA ARG A 10 -1.77 -10.08 -1.35
C ARG A 10 -0.61 -11.01 -0.96
N ASN A 11 -0.13 -11.80 -1.90
CA ASN A 11 0.97 -12.73 -1.65
C ASN A 11 2.30 -12.04 -1.33
N ARG A 12 2.43 -10.78 -1.69
CA ARG A 12 3.66 -10.01 -1.45
C ARG A 12 3.66 -9.20 -0.16
N LEU A 13 2.52 -9.15 0.57
CA LEU A 13 2.39 -8.28 1.73
C LEU A 13 3.42 -8.60 2.83
N ALA A 14 3.56 -9.86 3.19
CA ALA A 14 4.50 -10.26 4.24
C ALA A 14 5.93 -9.88 3.88
N GLU A 15 6.31 -10.12 2.65
CA GLU A 15 7.63 -9.78 2.11
C GLU A 15 7.92 -8.29 2.21
N ARG A 16 6.89 -7.47 2.07
CA ARG A 16 7.02 -6.02 2.11
C ARG A 16 6.75 -5.42 3.49
N GLY A 17 6.33 -6.23 4.44
CA GLY A 17 6.05 -5.77 5.79
C GLY A 17 4.78 -4.96 5.91
N ALA A 18 3.81 -5.19 5.04
CA ALA A 18 2.52 -4.51 5.07
C ALA A 18 1.40 -5.47 5.43
N SER A 19 0.37 -4.96 6.08
CA SER A 19 -0.86 -5.70 6.31
C SER A 19 -1.90 -5.29 5.28
N GLU A 20 -2.90 -6.13 5.10
CA GLU A 20 -4.02 -5.84 4.23
C GLU A 20 -4.76 -4.58 4.69
N GLU A 21 -4.93 -4.42 6.00
CA GLU A 21 -5.56 -3.25 6.58
C GLU A 21 -4.81 -1.97 6.28
N GLU A 22 -3.48 -2.01 6.33
CA GLU A 22 -2.67 -0.85 5.99
C GLU A 22 -2.83 -0.44 4.54
N VAL A 23 -2.95 -1.41 3.66
CA VAL A 23 -3.16 -1.15 2.24
C VAL A 23 -4.53 -0.53 1.99
N ILE A 24 -5.56 -1.08 2.62
CA ILE A 24 -6.92 -0.56 2.51
C ILE A 24 -6.98 0.89 3.02
N LEU A 25 -6.36 1.17 4.16
CA LEU A 25 -6.31 2.53 4.70
C LEU A 25 -5.55 3.48 3.80
N ALA A 26 -4.50 3.03 3.14
CA ALA A 26 -3.77 3.87 2.18
C ALA A 26 -4.69 4.30 1.04
N VAL A 27 -5.51 3.39 0.53
CA VAL A 27 -6.46 3.71 -0.54
C VAL A 27 -7.57 4.63 -0.05
N GLU A 28 -8.11 4.37 1.14
CA GLU A 28 -9.25 5.12 1.67
C GLU A 28 -8.89 6.49 2.21
N ALA A 29 -7.72 6.62 2.82
CA ALA A 29 -7.35 7.83 3.56
C ALA A 29 -5.98 8.41 3.18
N GLY A 30 -5.27 7.78 2.29
CA GLY A 30 -3.94 8.22 1.90
C GLY A 30 -3.95 9.32 0.85
N GLU A 31 -2.78 9.81 0.54
CA GLU A 31 -2.57 10.78 -0.51
C GLU A 31 -2.66 10.09 -1.88
N ARG A 32 -3.50 10.61 -2.74
CA ARG A 32 -3.67 10.08 -4.10
C ARG A 32 -2.70 10.76 -5.06
N PHE A 33 -2.11 9.97 -5.94
CA PHE A 33 -1.21 10.51 -6.98
C PHE A 33 -1.35 9.67 -8.25
N GLU A 34 -1.00 10.28 -9.39
CA GLU A 34 -1.03 9.57 -10.66
C GLU A 34 0.16 8.61 -10.76
N ALA A 35 -0.11 7.43 -11.28
CA ALA A 35 0.91 6.42 -11.54
C ALA A 35 0.88 6.03 -13.01
N LYS A 36 1.89 5.28 -13.42
CA LYS A 36 2.02 4.85 -14.83
C LYS A 36 0.98 3.79 -15.19
N PHE A 37 0.76 3.63 -16.48
CA PHE A 37 -0.07 2.57 -17.07
C PHE A 37 -1.54 2.62 -16.63
N GLY A 38 -2.09 3.83 -16.48
CA GLY A 38 -3.49 3.99 -16.11
C GLY A 38 -3.79 3.63 -14.67
N ARG A 39 -2.78 3.46 -13.83
CA ARG A 39 -2.95 3.15 -12.42
C ARG A 39 -3.03 4.41 -11.59
N VAL A 40 -3.66 4.28 -10.44
CA VAL A 40 -3.70 5.35 -9.44
C VAL A 40 -2.91 4.90 -8.24
N GLY A 41 -2.05 5.78 -7.74
CA GLY A 41 -1.28 5.52 -6.55
C GLY A 41 -1.93 6.13 -5.32
N PHE A 42 -1.75 5.48 -4.18
CA PHE A 42 -2.19 5.97 -2.88
C PHE A 42 -1.06 5.72 -1.90
N ARG A 43 -0.71 6.71 -1.10
CA ARG A 43 0.34 6.52 -0.10
C ARG A 43 -0.08 7.07 1.24
N ARG A 44 0.38 6.40 2.30
CA ARG A 44 0.09 6.80 3.65
C ARG A 44 1.29 6.51 4.52
N ASN A 45 1.70 7.50 5.30
CA ASN A 45 2.76 7.33 6.28
C ASN A 45 2.16 6.90 7.61
N VAL A 46 2.77 5.92 8.24
CA VAL A 46 2.36 5.47 9.57
C VAL A 46 3.58 5.45 10.50
N PRO A 47 3.39 5.77 11.80
CA PRO A 47 4.48 5.62 12.76
C PRO A 47 4.90 4.15 12.82
N PHE A 48 6.19 3.90 12.76
CA PHE A 48 6.70 2.54 12.78
C PHE A 48 7.46 2.25 14.07
N LYS A 49 8.54 3.00 14.33
CA LYS A 49 9.34 2.89 15.57
C LYS A 49 9.79 1.47 15.88
N LYS A 50 10.16 0.72 14.84
CA LYS A 50 10.54 -0.68 14.95
C LYS A 50 11.74 -0.98 14.06
N ARG A 51 12.24 -2.21 14.18
CA ARG A 51 13.26 -2.71 13.28
C ARG A 51 12.62 -3.40 12.08
N TRP A 52 13.21 -3.16 10.92
CA TRP A 52 12.86 -3.87 9.71
C TRP A 52 14.17 -4.29 9.04
N ARG A 53 14.33 -5.59 8.89
CA ARG A 53 15.55 -6.17 8.29
C ARG A 53 16.83 -5.68 8.96
N GLY A 54 16.83 -5.67 10.30
CA GLY A 54 18.01 -5.35 11.09
C GLY A 54 18.27 -3.85 11.31
N ARG A 55 17.44 -2.98 10.77
CA ARG A 55 17.60 -1.54 10.93
C ARG A 55 16.35 -0.91 11.53
N ARG A 56 16.55 0.09 12.39
CA ARG A 56 15.44 0.77 13.04
C ARG A 56 14.97 1.97 12.23
N TYR A 57 13.65 2.10 12.08
CA TYR A 57 13.04 3.20 11.36
C TYR A 57 11.91 3.82 12.17
N LYS A 58 11.69 5.12 11.98
CA LYS A 58 10.62 5.84 12.65
C LYS A 58 9.30 5.73 11.89
N THR A 59 9.36 5.68 10.58
CA THR A 59 8.20 5.80 9.70
C THR A 59 8.18 4.68 8.68
N LYS A 60 6.98 4.18 8.41
CA LYS A 60 6.72 3.28 7.29
C LYS A 60 5.74 3.99 6.35
N GLN A 61 6.07 4.05 5.08
CA GLN A 61 5.17 4.55 4.06
C GLN A 61 4.64 3.37 3.26
N VAL A 62 3.32 3.26 3.19
CA VAL A 62 2.65 2.23 2.39
C VAL A 62 2.14 2.89 1.12
N GLU A 63 2.53 2.35 -0.03
CA GLU A 63 2.07 2.80 -1.33
C GLU A 63 1.30 1.67 -2.00
N ALA A 64 0.08 1.97 -2.40
CA ALA A 64 -0.77 1.02 -3.11
C ALA A 64 -0.99 1.53 -4.54
N TYR A 65 -0.80 0.65 -5.50
CA TYR A 65 -1.05 0.95 -6.91
C TYR A 65 -2.28 0.17 -7.34
N ALA A 66 -3.30 0.89 -7.78
CA ALA A 66 -4.61 0.30 -8.01
C ALA A 66 -5.18 0.71 -9.35
N ILE A 67 -6.10 -0.10 -9.84
CA ILE A 67 -6.91 0.22 -11.00
C ILE A 67 -8.36 0.34 -10.56
N ARG A 68 -9.10 1.21 -11.23
CA ARG A 68 -10.51 1.39 -10.91
C ARG A 68 -11.31 0.20 -11.39
N ARG A 69 -12.17 -0.27 -10.52
CA ARG A 69 -13.13 -1.34 -10.83
C ARG A 69 -14.53 -0.83 -10.57
N TYR A 70 -15.51 -1.59 -10.99
CA TYR A 70 -16.92 -1.24 -10.97
C TYR A 70 -17.37 -0.49 -9.72
N ASN A 71 -17.09 -1.02 -8.54
CA ASN A 71 -17.52 -0.41 -7.28
C ASN A 71 -16.35 -0.01 -6.37
N GLY A 72 -15.19 0.23 -6.95
CA GLY A 72 -14.06 0.61 -6.11
C GLY A 72 -12.72 0.38 -6.77
N TRP A 73 -11.79 -0.18 -6.04
CA TRP A 73 -10.41 -0.31 -6.45
C TRP A 73 -9.93 -1.74 -6.36
N LEU A 74 -9.11 -2.14 -7.32
CA LEU A 74 -8.32 -3.37 -7.25
C LEU A 74 -6.86 -2.99 -7.10
N VAL A 75 -6.28 -3.30 -5.96
CA VAL A 75 -4.85 -3.05 -5.71
C VAL A 75 -4.05 -4.15 -6.39
N ILE A 76 -3.14 -3.75 -7.27
CA ILE A 76 -2.35 -4.69 -8.06
C ILE A 76 -0.89 -4.74 -7.62
N SER A 77 -0.43 -3.75 -6.88
CA SER A 77 0.94 -3.72 -6.37
C SER A 77 0.99 -2.92 -5.08
N VAL A 78 1.88 -3.31 -4.19
CA VAL A 78 2.12 -2.61 -2.92
C VAL A 78 3.62 -2.43 -2.77
N VAL A 79 4.03 -1.23 -2.39
CA VAL A 79 5.42 -0.90 -2.10
C VAL A 79 5.47 -0.31 -0.71
N THR A 80 6.48 -0.67 0.05
CA THR A 80 6.71 -0.06 1.36
C THR A 80 8.07 0.62 1.37
N ARG A 81 8.13 1.75 2.05
CA ARG A 81 9.37 2.49 2.26
C ARG A 81 9.51 2.75 3.75
N TYR A 82 10.74 2.66 4.23
CA TYR A 82 11.05 2.84 5.65
C TYR A 82 12.04 3.98 5.80
N PHE A 83 11.76 4.90 6.71
CA PHE A 83 12.66 6.02 6.97
C PHE A 83 12.45 6.68 8.33
#